data_b5f800b66ec26bbfd8b4ce2d259f11ed
#
_entry.id   b5f800b66ec26bbfd8b4ce2d259f11ed
#
_cell.length_a   1.000
_cell.length_b   1.000
_cell.length_c   1.000
_cell.angle_alpha   90.00
_cell.angle_beta   90.00
_cell.angle_gamma   90.00
#
_symmetry.space_group_name_H-M   'P 1'
#
loop_
_entity.id
_entity.type
_entity.pdbx_description
1 polymer ?
#
loop_
_entity_poly.entity_id
_entity_poly.type
_entity_poly.pdbx_seq_one_letter_code
_entity_poly.pdbx_strand_id
1 'polypeptide(L)'
;MGLNSNIDLEKRGRASFFRRHKWKLAGSAVVLIVAIVLMAVLIPKKKSGSSHGIDPKDFDDSARPNARVPPLSQPFPYGQTPVRGVNAGGWLVLEPFIAPSLFEGFKPEDGVIDEWTLCQKLGKEECKKRITKHYETFYTEEDFKQMAEAGLDHVRIPVGYWALDIQDGEPFIDGSWDFLLKGVNWARKYGIRVMVELHGAPGSQNGWNHSGRSGMVRFLNGTEGHSNADRTMNVLVKMASFFSKPEWKNAAPLFGVLNEPIIFKLDKNTVEQWYYQAYQKLRNATYPETPILIYHEGFIGLDKWSNSFPKSTYQKVCMDVHNYMIFDVNLVAMPQEQKLDFVCNTWKKDVSVSNQNFGWTMVGEFSVATNDCAKWLNGIGLGSRWDGSFPDTIGNPLCPTKPNCTCEGVDDWTKFTPEYKSFLAKFGQYQMESFESSFGWFFWTWKTENHVNPHWDYKLGLEQGWMPKDAGNRQITCPTK
;
A
#
# COMPACT_ATOMS: atom_id res chain seq x y z
N MET A 1 13.08 47.95 64.29
CA MET A 1 12.74 49.16 63.49
C MET A 1 13.72 49.28 62.37
N GLY A 2 13.32 49.21 61.12
CA GLY A 2 14.21 49.50 60.02
C GLY A 2 14.23 48.49 58.85
N LEU A 3 13.05 48.11 58.30
CA LEU A 3 13.00 47.28 57.09
C LEU A 3 11.86 47.65 56.09
N ASN A 4 11.23 48.80 56.23
CA ASN A 4 10.11 49.21 55.37
C ASN A 4 10.35 50.42 54.45
N SER A 5 11.56 50.99 54.41
CA SER A 5 11.80 52.19 53.60
C SER A 5 12.39 51.92 52.17
N ASN A 6 12.93 50.72 51.90
CA ASN A 6 13.58 50.43 50.63
C ASN A 6 12.61 49.90 49.54
N ILE A 7 11.47 49.35 49.94
CA ILE A 7 10.48 48.76 48.98
C ILE A 7 9.65 49.83 48.24
N ASP A 8 9.42 50.99 48.92
CA ASP A 8 8.63 52.08 48.30
C ASP A 8 9.39 52.95 47.30
N LEU A 9 10.71 53.00 47.39
CA LEU A 9 11.54 53.73 46.43
C LEU A 9 11.71 52.98 45.13
N GLU A 10 11.77 51.65 45.16
CA GLU A 10 11.89 50.79 43.97
C GLU A 10 10.56 50.78 43.18
N LYS A 11 9.40 50.78 43.84
CA LYS A 11 8.10 50.84 43.19
C LYS A 11 7.82 52.21 42.52
N ARG A 12 8.28 53.30 43.10
CA ARG A 12 8.17 54.64 42.50
C ARG A 12 9.11 54.85 41.31
N GLY A 13 10.29 54.25 41.31
CA GLY A 13 11.24 54.28 40.18
C GLY A 13 10.72 53.52 38.95
N ARG A 14 10.13 52.34 39.15
CA ARG A 14 9.52 51.58 38.08
C ARG A 14 8.29 52.23 37.46
N ALA A 15 7.42 52.83 38.26
CA ALA A 15 6.24 53.51 37.76
C ALA A 15 6.55 54.75 36.90
N SER A 16 7.65 55.50 37.22
CA SER A 16 8.07 56.67 36.43
C SER A 16 8.74 56.30 35.12
N PHE A 17 9.49 55.16 35.11
CA PHE A 17 10.14 54.66 33.90
C PHE A 17 9.12 54.22 32.86
N PHE A 18 8.06 53.45 33.27
CA PHE A 18 6.98 52.99 32.39
C PHE A 18 6.14 54.18 31.86
N ARG A 19 5.93 55.22 32.61
CA ARG A 19 5.14 56.35 32.16
C ARG A 19 5.86 57.22 31.11
N ARG A 20 7.20 57.34 31.20
CA ARG A 20 8.06 58.09 30.24
C ARG A 20 8.29 57.37 28.92
N HIS A 21 8.14 56.02 28.87
CA HIS A 21 8.49 55.23 27.70
C HIS A 21 7.23 54.62 27.02
N LYS A 22 6.03 54.85 27.53
CA LYS A 22 4.81 54.31 26.91
C LYS A 22 4.64 54.64 25.43
N TRP A 23 4.95 55.87 25.06
CA TRP A 23 4.86 56.32 23.67
C TRP A 23 5.97 55.74 22.75
N LYS A 24 7.16 55.49 23.27
CA LYS A 24 8.22 54.83 22.51
C LYS A 24 7.98 53.36 22.32
N LEU A 25 7.43 52.66 23.32
CA LEU A 25 7.05 51.23 23.22
C LEU A 25 5.84 51.07 22.32
N ALA A 26 4.84 51.93 22.35
CA ALA A 26 3.72 51.90 21.43
C ALA A 26 4.14 52.19 19.99
N GLY A 27 5.02 53.16 19.75
CA GLY A 27 5.56 53.41 18.44
C GLY A 27 6.39 52.23 17.86
N SER A 28 7.23 51.59 18.69
CA SER A 28 7.99 50.40 18.28
C SER A 28 7.11 49.20 17.97
N ALA A 29 6.03 48.99 18.73
CA ALA A 29 5.06 47.92 18.46
C ALA A 29 4.27 48.14 17.16
N VAL A 30 3.87 49.37 16.86
CA VAL A 30 3.19 49.73 15.60
C VAL A 30 4.13 49.55 14.41
N VAL A 31 5.40 49.96 14.52
CA VAL A 31 6.43 49.77 13.45
C VAL A 31 6.70 48.27 13.22
N LEU A 32 6.73 47.46 14.29
CA LEU A 32 6.91 46.00 14.17
C LEU A 32 5.71 45.34 13.49
N ILE A 33 4.51 45.73 13.84
CA ILE A 33 3.25 45.23 13.23
C ILE A 33 3.18 45.64 11.76
N VAL A 34 3.50 46.91 11.43
CA VAL A 34 3.56 47.37 10.03
C VAL A 34 4.65 46.66 9.24
N ALA A 35 5.81 46.38 9.83
CA ALA A 35 6.89 45.62 9.20
C ALA A 35 6.47 44.15 8.95
N ILE A 36 5.75 43.49 9.90
CA ILE A 36 5.22 42.12 9.76
C ILE A 36 4.14 42.09 8.67
N VAL A 37 3.24 43.07 8.64
CA VAL A 37 2.21 43.17 7.60
C VAL A 37 2.81 43.45 6.22
N LEU A 38 3.82 44.35 6.14
CA LEU A 38 4.53 44.60 4.88
C LEU A 38 5.35 43.39 4.42
N MET A 39 6.03 42.64 5.32
CA MET A 39 6.66 41.39 4.96
C MET A 39 5.66 40.31 4.50
N ALA A 40 4.50 40.24 5.12
CA ALA A 40 3.44 39.31 4.68
C ALA A 40 2.84 39.69 3.32
N VAL A 41 2.86 40.97 2.94
CA VAL A 41 2.40 41.46 1.64
C VAL A 41 3.49 41.41 0.55
N LEU A 42 4.75 41.47 0.95
CA LEU A 42 5.90 41.47 0.05
C LEU A 42 6.57 40.11 -0.13
N ILE A 43 6.11 39.07 0.61
CA ILE A 43 6.48 37.69 0.26
C ILE A 43 5.79 37.41 -1.07
N PRO A 44 6.52 37.26 -2.20
CA PRO A 44 5.88 36.83 -3.43
C PRO A 44 5.24 35.49 -3.11
N LYS A 45 3.90 35.41 -3.22
CA LYS A 45 3.22 34.12 -3.24
C LYS A 45 3.93 33.33 -4.34
N LYS A 46 4.82 32.43 -3.95
CA LYS A 46 5.33 31.42 -4.85
C LYS A 46 4.07 30.84 -5.47
N LYS A 47 3.83 31.15 -6.74
CA LYS A 47 2.83 30.42 -7.51
C LYS A 47 3.25 28.96 -7.35
N SER A 48 2.53 28.21 -6.55
CA SER A 48 2.61 26.76 -6.61
C SER A 48 2.47 26.46 -8.08
N GLY A 49 3.46 25.77 -8.65
CA GLY A 49 3.37 25.34 -10.03
C GLY A 49 1.98 24.73 -10.20
N SER A 50 1.27 25.16 -11.22
CA SER A 50 -0.05 24.63 -11.51
C SER A 50 0.11 23.12 -11.63
N SER A 51 -0.27 22.38 -10.58
CA SER A 51 -0.72 21.02 -10.80
C SER A 51 -1.76 21.15 -11.88
N HIS A 52 -1.62 20.41 -12.98
CA HIS A 52 -2.67 20.27 -13.97
C HIS A 52 -3.78 19.45 -13.33
N GLY A 53 -4.36 19.98 -12.24
CA GLY A 53 -5.51 19.44 -11.57
C GLY A 53 -6.72 19.66 -12.47
N ILE A 54 -7.31 18.58 -12.95
CA ILE A 54 -8.65 18.59 -13.53
C ILE A 54 -9.57 19.22 -12.48
N ASP A 55 -10.36 20.23 -12.88
CA ASP A 55 -11.36 20.83 -11.97
C ASP A 55 -12.31 19.70 -11.53
N PRO A 56 -12.56 19.50 -10.21
CA PRO A 56 -13.49 18.49 -9.75
C PRO A 56 -14.88 18.52 -10.39
N LYS A 57 -15.27 19.65 -10.97
CA LYS A 57 -16.53 19.80 -11.73
C LYS A 57 -16.53 19.09 -13.09
N ASP A 58 -15.35 18.73 -13.59
CA ASP A 58 -15.18 18.10 -14.89
C ASP A 58 -15.07 16.57 -14.80
N PHE A 59 -15.26 15.96 -13.60
CA PHE A 59 -15.22 14.52 -13.46
C PHE A 59 -16.45 13.84 -14.05
N ASP A 60 -16.24 13.01 -15.06
CA ASP A 60 -17.26 12.12 -15.61
C ASP A 60 -17.21 10.75 -14.87
N ASP A 61 -18.16 10.54 -13.99
CA ASP A 61 -18.35 9.28 -13.25
C ASP A 61 -19.38 8.34 -13.94
N SER A 62 -19.71 8.57 -15.21
CA SER A 62 -20.65 7.72 -15.99
C SER A 62 -20.03 6.39 -16.44
N ALA A 63 -18.71 6.28 -16.45
CA ALA A 63 -17.99 5.10 -16.88
C ALA A 63 -18.18 3.90 -15.93
N ARG A 64 -18.20 2.70 -16.50
CA ARG A 64 -18.13 1.41 -15.82
C ARG A 64 -17.20 0.47 -16.58
N PRO A 65 -16.43 -0.40 -15.89
CA PRO A 65 -15.46 -1.28 -16.58
C PRO A 65 -16.15 -2.42 -17.33
N ASN A 66 -17.34 -2.84 -16.88
CA ASN A 66 -18.13 -3.92 -17.49
C ASN A 66 -19.61 -3.82 -17.09
N ALA A 67 -20.47 -4.61 -17.72
CA ALA A 67 -21.91 -4.56 -17.48
C ALA A 67 -22.38 -5.14 -16.14
N ARG A 68 -21.52 -5.88 -15.42
CA ARG A 68 -21.85 -6.52 -14.13
C ARG A 68 -21.81 -5.55 -12.95
N VAL A 69 -21.19 -4.42 -13.10
CA VAL A 69 -21.04 -3.45 -12.02
C VAL A 69 -21.64 -2.08 -12.43
N PRO A 70 -22.12 -1.29 -11.45
CA PRO A 70 -22.67 0.03 -11.71
C PRO A 70 -21.57 1.01 -12.16
N PRO A 71 -21.93 2.09 -12.88
CA PRO A 71 -21.01 3.19 -13.16
C PRO A 71 -20.52 3.84 -11.85
N LEU A 72 -19.41 4.58 -11.92
CA LEU A 72 -18.83 5.24 -10.74
C LEU A 72 -19.78 6.22 -10.07
N SER A 73 -20.70 6.84 -10.80
CA SER A 73 -21.75 7.72 -10.26
C SER A 73 -22.70 7.02 -9.29
N GLN A 74 -22.68 5.69 -9.22
CA GLN A 74 -23.49 4.87 -8.34
C GLN A 74 -22.60 4.09 -7.36
N PRO A 75 -23.05 3.85 -6.12
CA PRO A 75 -22.33 3.03 -5.17
C PRO A 75 -22.11 1.60 -5.69
N PHE A 76 -20.92 1.06 -5.47
CA PHE A 76 -20.67 -0.37 -5.70
C PHE A 76 -21.36 -1.18 -4.59
N PRO A 77 -22.04 -2.29 -4.89
CA PRO A 77 -22.77 -3.07 -3.91
C PRO A 77 -21.83 -3.99 -3.10
N TYR A 78 -20.95 -3.37 -2.30
CA TYR A 78 -20.00 -4.08 -1.44
C TYR A 78 -20.69 -5.07 -0.51
N GLY A 79 -20.11 -6.28 -0.40
CA GLY A 79 -20.69 -7.39 0.36
C GLY A 79 -21.78 -8.18 -0.37
N GLN A 80 -22.19 -7.74 -1.56
CA GLN A 80 -23.13 -8.46 -2.44
C GLN A 80 -22.44 -8.87 -3.75
N THR A 81 -21.66 -7.99 -4.32
CA THR A 81 -20.82 -8.24 -5.51
C THR A 81 -19.36 -8.29 -5.06
N PRO A 82 -18.62 -9.37 -5.37
CA PRO A 82 -17.21 -9.44 -5.00
C PRO A 82 -16.38 -8.45 -5.79
N VAL A 83 -15.39 -7.87 -5.12
CA VAL A 83 -14.34 -7.06 -5.71
C VAL A 83 -13.42 -7.96 -6.55
N ARG A 84 -13.09 -7.54 -7.77
CA ARG A 84 -12.15 -8.21 -8.67
C ARG A 84 -11.11 -7.21 -9.12
N GLY A 85 -9.92 -7.32 -8.57
CA GLY A 85 -8.90 -6.30 -8.77
C GLY A 85 -7.51 -6.82 -9.04
N VAL A 86 -6.63 -5.89 -9.35
CA VAL A 86 -5.18 -6.09 -9.42
C VAL A 86 -4.48 -5.01 -8.61
N ASN A 87 -3.25 -5.29 -8.21
CA ASN A 87 -2.37 -4.32 -7.59
C ASN A 87 -1.55 -3.58 -8.66
N ALA A 88 -1.37 -2.27 -8.50
CA ALA A 88 -0.38 -1.49 -9.22
C ALA A 88 0.95 -1.51 -8.45
N GLY A 89 1.48 -2.73 -8.20
CA GLY A 89 2.70 -2.95 -7.42
C GLY A 89 3.96 -2.47 -8.11
N GLY A 90 5.00 -2.16 -7.31
CA GLY A 90 6.29 -1.70 -7.81
C GLY A 90 6.27 -0.34 -8.51
N TRP A 91 5.17 0.42 -8.44
CA TRP A 91 5.02 1.72 -9.09
C TRP A 91 5.41 2.88 -8.18
N LEU A 92 4.59 3.19 -7.16
CA LEU A 92 4.79 4.33 -6.25
C LEU A 92 5.52 3.94 -4.96
N VAL A 93 5.76 2.67 -4.77
CA VAL A 93 6.70 2.05 -3.84
C VAL A 93 7.54 1.07 -4.66
N LEU A 94 8.86 1.24 -4.65
CA LEU A 94 9.73 0.43 -5.49
C LEU A 94 9.96 -0.95 -4.89
N GLU A 95 9.95 -1.95 -5.78
CA GLU A 95 10.25 -3.33 -5.43
C GLU A 95 11.25 -3.92 -6.42
N PRO A 96 12.43 -4.39 -5.93
CA PRO A 96 13.48 -4.91 -6.81
C PRO A 96 13.04 -6.07 -7.69
N PHE A 97 12.12 -6.93 -7.22
CA PHE A 97 11.65 -8.07 -8.02
C PHE A 97 10.62 -7.68 -9.09
N ILE A 98 9.95 -6.52 -8.95
CA ILE A 98 8.98 -6.01 -9.94
C ILE A 98 9.65 -5.12 -10.97
N ALA A 99 10.58 -4.23 -10.52
CA ALA A 99 11.27 -3.26 -11.36
C ALA A 99 12.81 -3.37 -11.19
N PRO A 100 13.42 -4.50 -11.61
CA PRO A 100 14.83 -4.79 -11.33
C PRO A 100 15.81 -3.81 -11.98
N SER A 101 15.49 -3.18 -13.10
CA SER A 101 16.41 -2.26 -13.80
C SER A 101 16.86 -1.09 -12.94
N LEU A 102 16.06 -0.67 -11.95
CA LEU A 102 16.43 0.38 -11.00
C LEU A 102 17.57 -0.04 -10.06
N PHE A 103 17.76 -1.35 -9.85
CA PHE A 103 18.68 -1.94 -8.88
C PHE A 103 19.85 -2.72 -9.52
N GLU A 104 19.75 -3.15 -10.79
CA GLU A 104 20.74 -3.99 -11.46
C GLU A 104 22.12 -3.34 -11.66
N GLY A 105 22.20 -2.03 -11.62
CA GLY A 105 23.47 -1.31 -11.81
C GLY A 105 24.39 -1.29 -10.59
N PHE A 106 23.99 -1.89 -9.47
CA PHE A 106 24.73 -1.86 -8.21
C PHE A 106 25.31 -3.20 -7.85
N LYS A 107 26.48 -3.17 -7.19
CA LYS A 107 27.12 -4.36 -6.66
C LYS A 107 26.62 -4.67 -5.25
N PRO A 108 26.74 -5.91 -4.77
CA PRO A 108 26.33 -6.28 -3.41
C PRO A 108 26.94 -5.39 -2.30
N GLU A 109 28.21 -4.99 -2.46
CA GLU A 109 28.93 -4.12 -1.53
C GLU A 109 28.39 -2.68 -1.48
N ASP A 110 27.62 -2.27 -2.49
CA ASP A 110 26.94 -0.96 -2.48
C ASP A 110 25.78 -0.91 -1.49
N GLY A 111 25.24 -2.06 -1.08
CA GLY A 111 24.18 -2.18 -0.10
C GLY A 111 22.84 -1.60 -0.57
N VAL A 112 22.61 -1.52 -1.89
CA VAL A 112 21.36 -1.00 -2.49
C VAL A 112 20.36 -2.15 -2.58
N ILE A 113 19.37 -2.15 -1.66
CA ILE A 113 18.43 -3.28 -1.51
C ILE A 113 16.95 -2.84 -1.49
N ASP A 114 16.67 -1.54 -1.41
CA ASP A 114 15.33 -0.95 -1.31
C ASP A 114 15.35 0.51 -1.80
N GLU A 115 14.20 1.17 -1.80
CA GLU A 115 14.08 2.57 -2.25
C GLU A 115 14.90 3.54 -1.38
N TRP A 116 14.95 3.30 -0.06
CA TRP A 116 15.75 4.11 0.85
C TRP A 116 17.23 4.08 0.49
N THR A 117 17.81 2.88 0.39
CA THR A 117 19.24 2.70 0.10
C THR A 117 19.59 3.09 -1.33
N LEU A 118 18.66 2.91 -2.27
CA LEU A 118 18.80 3.40 -3.64
C LEU A 118 18.97 4.92 -3.67
N CYS A 119 18.08 5.65 -3.00
CA CYS A 119 18.14 7.10 -2.97
C CYS A 119 19.33 7.62 -2.16
N GLN A 120 19.73 6.94 -1.08
CA GLN A 120 20.98 7.26 -0.38
C GLN A 120 22.20 7.13 -1.29
N LYS A 121 22.28 6.06 -2.08
CA LYS A 121 23.42 5.80 -2.98
C LYS A 121 23.47 6.79 -4.13
N LEU A 122 22.34 7.13 -4.73
CA LEU A 122 22.24 8.01 -5.87
C LEU A 122 22.36 9.49 -5.50
N GLY A 123 22.01 9.86 -4.27
CA GLY A 123 21.77 11.25 -3.89
C GLY A 123 20.46 11.80 -4.47
N LYS A 124 19.96 12.89 -3.89
CA LYS A 124 18.60 13.40 -4.10
C LYS A 124 18.25 13.66 -5.57
N GLU A 125 19.13 14.31 -6.30
CA GLU A 125 18.85 14.75 -7.68
C GLU A 125 18.78 13.57 -8.66
N GLU A 126 19.73 12.65 -8.61
CA GLU A 126 19.73 11.48 -9.50
C GLU A 126 18.63 10.48 -9.08
N CYS A 127 18.37 10.32 -7.79
CA CYS A 127 17.26 9.54 -7.29
C CYS A 127 15.93 10.11 -7.82
N LYS A 128 15.68 11.40 -7.69
CA LYS A 128 14.48 12.06 -8.19
C LYS A 128 14.32 11.87 -9.70
N LYS A 129 15.39 12.05 -10.47
CA LYS A 129 15.34 11.84 -11.92
C LYS A 129 14.95 10.43 -12.31
N ARG A 130 15.55 9.40 -11.69
CA ARG A 130 15.27 7.98 -12.03
C ARG A 130 13.88 7.56 -11.59
N ILE A 131 13.49 7.89 -10.36
CA ILE A 131 12.19 7.48 -9.84
C ILE A 131 11.05 8.24 -10.53
N THR A 132 11.21 9.54 -10.82
CA THR A 132 10.20 10.28 -11.59
C THR A 132 10.01 9.66 -12.98
N LYS A 133 11.10 9.30 -13.67
CA LYS A 133 11.00 8.59 -14.94
C LYS A 133 10.26 7.27 -14.80
N HIS A 134 10.54 6.49 -13.73
CA HIS A 134 9.83 5.25 -13.44
C HIS A 134 8.33 5.51 -13.23
N TYR A 135 7.95 6.49 -12.41
CA TYR A 135 6.54 6.85 -12.19
C TYR A 135 5.83 7.26 -13.49
N GLU A 136 6.54 7.93 -14.42
CA GLU A 136 5.99 8.37 -15.70
C GLU A 136 5.77 7.24 -16.70
N THR A 137 6.57 6.17 -16.63
CA THR A 137 6.66 5.18 -17.72
C THR A 137 6.25 3.77 -17.31
N PHE A 138 6.32 3.42 -16.02
CA PHE A 138 6.07 2.05 -15.60
C PHE A 138 4.58 1.71 -15.65
N TYR A 139 3.69 2.55 -15.12
CA TYR A 139 2.25 2.45 -15.38
C TYR A 139 1.78 3.61 -16.24
N THR A 140 0.86 3.33 -17.16
CA THR A 140 0.30 4.29 -18.09
C THR A 140 -1.23 4.19 -18.13
N GLU A 141 -1.91 5.15 -18.73
CA GLU A 141 -3.36 5.11 -18.92
C GLU A 141 -3.82 3.84 -19.64
N GLU A 142 -3.02 3.34 -20.61
CA GLU A 142 -3.32 2.11 -21.33
C GLU A 142 -3.39 0.88 -20.42
N ASP A 143 -2.57 0.81 -19.35
CA ASP A 143 -2.66 -0.28 -18.38
C ASP A 143 -4.04 -0.29 -17.70
N PHE A 144 -4.56 0.86 -17.29
CA PHE A 144 -5.89 0.96 -16.65
C PHE A 144 -7.03 0.61 -17.62
N LYS A 145 -6.90 0.99 -18.89
CA LYS A 145 -7.83 0.56 -19.94
C LYS A 145 -7.84 -0.97 -20.07
N GLN A 146 -6.67 -1.58 -20.18
CA GLN A 146 -6.52 -3.04 -20.30
C GLN A 146 -7.03 -3.78 -19.06
N MET A 147 -6.87 -3.22 -17.86
CA MET A 147 -7.48 -3.77 -16.62
C MET A 147 -9.00 -3.83 -16.74
N ALA A 148 -9.65 -2.76 -17.22
CA ALA A 148 -11.10 -2.74 -17.47
C ALA A 148 -11.52 -3.77 -18.53
N GLU A 149 -10.78 -3.86 -19.63
CA GLU A 149 -11.00 -4.82 -20.72
C GLU A 149 -10.85 -6.28 -20.24
N ALA A 150 -9.99 -6.52 -19.24
CA ALA A 150 -9.85 -7.82 -18.57
C ALA A 150 -10.98 -8.14 -17.58
N GLY A 151 -12.04 -7.31 -17.52
CA GLY A 151 -13.18 -7.51 -16.63
C GLY A 151 -12.92 -7.20 -15.16
N LEU A 152 -11.79 -6.55 -14.85
CA LEU A 152 -11.48 -6.07 -13.50
C LEU A 152 -12.30 -4.82 -13.19
N ASP A 153 -12.70 -4.67 -11.94
CA ASP A 153 -13.54 -3.56 -11.48
C ASP A 153 -12.86 -2.70 -10.41
N HIS A 154 -11.73 -3.15 -9.89
CA HIS A 154 -10.94 -2.43 -8.90
C HIS A 154 -9.43 -2.49 -9.20
N VAL A 155 -8.69 -1.50 -8.69
CA VAL A 155 -7.23 -1.49 -8.63
C VAL A 155 -6.77 -1.04 -7.24
N ARG A 156 -5.83 -1.77 -6.63
CA ARG A 156 -5.15 -1.35 -5.39
C ARG A 156 -3.87 -0.63 -5.78
N ILE A 157 -3.69 0.59 -5.29
CA ILE A 157 -2.51 1.41 -5.57
C ILE A 157 -1.74 1.62 -4.25
N PRO A 158 -0.65 0.89 -4.05
CA PRO A 158 0.27 1.07 -2.94
C PRO A 158 0.98 2.42 -2.99
N VAL A 159 1.06 3.13 -1.86
CA VAL A 159 1.81 4.39 -1.74
C VAL A 159 2.55 4.44 -0.41
N GLY A 160 3.76 5.00 -0.40
CA GLY A 160 4.54 5.18 0.82
C GLY A 160 4.19 6.48 1.56
N TYR A 161 4.52 6.55 2.86
CA TYR A 161 4.30 7.77 3.66
C TYR A 161 5.01 8.99 3.09
N TRP A 162 6.11 8.79 2.37
CA TRP A 162 6.89 9.85 1.74
C TRP A 162 6.17 10.57 0.59
N ALA A 163 4.99 10.09 0.20
CA ALA A 163 4.11 10.85 -0.68
C ALA A 163 3.63 12.18 -0.05
N LEU A 164 3.53 12.24 1.28
CA LEU A 164 2.97 13.38 2.02
C LEU A 164 3.82 13.88 3.19
N ASP A 165 4.81 13.10 3.63
CA ASP A 165 5.61 13.41 4.82
C ASP A 165 7.04 12.88 4.68
N ILE A 166 7.95 13.74 4.20
CA ILE A 166 9.40 13.47 4.17
C ILE A 166 10.07 14.38 5.18
N GLN A 167 10.83 13.81 6.11
CA GLN A 167 11.57 14.57 7.11
C GLN A 167 13.04 14.72 6.74
N ASP A 168 13.72 15.69 7.40
CA ASP A 168 15.15 15.88 7.23
C ASP A 168 15.93 14.60 7.54
N GLY A 169 16.85 14.24 6.64
CA GLY A 169 17.64 13.02 6.72
C GLY A 169 17.00 11.78 6.07
N GLU A 170 15.75 11.84 5.65
CA GLU A 170 15.14 10.79 4.84
C GLU A 170 15.51 10.98 3.35
N PRO A 171 15.99 9.92 2.66
CA PRO A 171 16.49 10.04 1.30
C PRO A 171 15.39 10.01 0.22
N PHE A 172 14.17 9.68 0.59
CA PHE A 172 13.05 9.58 -0.34
C PHE A 172 12.83 10.85 -1.16
N ILE A 173 12.20 10.73 -2.31
CA ILE A 173 11.83 11.85 -3.16
C ILE A 173 10.33 12.13 -3.08
N ASP A 174 9.96 13.37 -3.29
CA ASP A 174 8.58 13.82 -3.47
C ASP A 174 8.02 13.47 -4.86
N GLY A 175 6.70 13.53 -5.02
CA GLY A 175 6.02 13.43 -6.31
C GLY A 175 5.10 12.21 -6.46
N SER A 176 5.25 11.15 -5.68
CA SER A 176 4.38 9.96 -5.79
C SER A 176 2.89 10.28 -5.56
N TRP A 177 2.58 11.31 -4.78
CA TRP A 177 1.20 11.77 -4.59
C TRP A 177 0.53 12.23 -5.90
N ASP A 178 1.24 13.00 -6.72
CA ASP A 178 0.70 13.49 -8.00
C ASP A 178 0.45 12.33 -8.98
N PHE A 179 1.34 11.32 -8.97
CA PHE A 179 1.15 10.12 -9.77
C PHE A 179 0.03 9.22 -9.22
N LEU A 180 -0.18 9.15 -7.90
CA LEU A 180 -1.35 8.50 -7.32
C LEU A 180 -2.64 9.13 -7.85
N LEU A 181 -2.77 10.46 -7.80
CA LEU A 181 -3.94 11.17 -8.32
C LEU A 181 -4.13 10.95 -9.82
N LYS A 182 -3.03 10.89 -10.57
CA LYS A 182 -3.06 10.56 -12.01
C LYS A 182 -3.60 9.15 -12.23
N GLY A 183 -3.14 8.16 -11.45
CA GLY A 183 -3.65 6.79 -11.50
C GLY A 183 -5.13 6.68 -11.14
N VAL A 184 -5.58 7.39 -10.11
CA VAL A 184 -7.01 7.46 -9.74
C VAL A 184 -7.85 8.05 -10.88
N ASN A 185 -7.34 9.06 -11.57
CA ASN A 185 -8.04 9.66 -12.72
C ASN A 185 -8.08 8.72 -13.93
N TRP A 186 -7.01 7.97 -14.21
CA TRP A 186 -7.02 6.94 -15.23
C TRP A 186 -8.03 5.83 -14.91
N ALA A 187 -8.03 5.34 -13.66
CA ALA A 187 -9.02 4.37 -13.20
C ALA A 187 -10.45 4.88 -13.37
N ARG A 188 -10.73 6.13 -12.96
CA ARG A 188 -12.01 6.80 -13.12
C ARG A 188 -12.47 6.81 -14.58
N LYS A 189 -11.60 7.17 -15.52
CA LYS A 189 -11.91 7.23 -16.96
C LYS A 189 -12.47 5.91 -17.50
N TYR A 190 -12.01 4.79 -16.95
CA TYR A 190 -12.46 3.44 -17.36
C TYR A 190 -13.44 2.80 -16.38
N GLY A 191 -13.92 3.57 -15.40
CA GLY A 191 -14.92 3.11 -14.44
C GLY A 191 -14.39 2.16 -13.36
N ILE A 192 -13.06 2.02 -13.24
CA ILE A 192 -12.40 1.20 -12.20
C ILE A 192 -12.37 1.97 -10.89
N ARG A 193 -12.70 1.32 -9.79
CA ARG A 193 -12.60 1.86 -8.45
C ARG A 193 -11.22 1.60 -7.85
N VAL A 194 -10.75 2.52 -7.03
CA VAL A 194 -9.41 2.45 -6.46
C VAL A 194 -9.48 2.12 -4.97
N MET A 195 -8.66 1.19 -4.55
CA MET A 195 -8.21 1.05 -3.17
C MET A 195 -6.88 1.79 -3.04
N VAL A 196 -6.89 2.93 -2.34
CA VAL A 196 -5.65 3.61 -1.97
C VAL A 196 -5.14 3.01 -0.68
N GLU A 197 -3.86 2.67 -0.63
CA GLU A 197 -3.32 1.94 0.52
C GLU A 197 -1.95 2.46 0.93
N LEU A 198 -1.76 2.62 2.26
CA LEU A 198 -0.45 2.97 2.81
C LEU A 198 0.44 1.73 2.90
N HIS A 199 1.40 1.64 1.99
CA HIS A 199 2.28 0.46 1.85
C HIS A 199 3.55 0.52 2.67
N GLY A 200 4.06 1.71 2.95
CA GLY A 200 5.24 1.94 3.76
C GLY A 200 5.00 3.00 4.83
N ALA A 201 5.29 2.66 6.10
CA ALA A 201 5.18 3.55 7.25
C ALA A 201 6.55 4.04 7.73
N PRO A 202 6.65 5.22 8.37
CA PRO A 202 7.86 5.67 9.04
C PRO A 202 8.43 4.59 9.96
N GLY A 203 9.74 4.33 9.81
CA GLY A 203 10.44 3.31 10.59
C GLY A 203 10.20 1.87 10.15
N SER A 204 9.44 1.65 9.09
CA SER A 204 9.02 0.35 8.55
C SER A 204 8.14 -0.48 9.52
N GLN A 205 7.01 -0.96 9.03
CA GLN A 205 6.07 -1.81 9.78
C GLN A 205 6.40 -3.30 9.70
N ASN A 206 7.27 -3.71 8.80
CA ASN A 206 7.61 -5.13 8.60
C ASN A 206 9.11 -5.40 8.39
N GLY A 207 9.92 -4.40 8.04
CA GLY A 207 11.36 -4.56 7.79
C GLY A 207 11.67 -5.14 6.41
N TRP A 208 10.71 -5.19 5.50
CA TRP A 208 10.90 -5.67 4.13
C TRP A 208 11.10 -4.51 3.15
N ASN A 209 11.67 -4.81 1.98
CA ASN A 209 12.02 -3.80 0.98
C ASN A 209 10.79 -3.01 0.49
N HIS A 210 9.65 -3.66 0.36
CA HIS A 210 8.39 -3.04 -0.08
C HIS A 210 7.73 -2.10 0.95
N SER A 211 8.27 -1.99 2.17
CA SER A 211 7.94 -0.87 3.07
C SER A 211 8.75 0.41 2.76
N GLY A 212 9.57 0.37 1.70
CA GLY A 212 10.52 1.42 1.30
C GLY A 212 11.87 1.34 2.01
N ARG A 213 11.96 0.62 3.16
CA ARG A 213 13.19 0.47 3.93
C ARG A 213 13.26 -0.88 4.62
N SER A 214 14.23 -1.70 4.22
CA SER A 214 14.52 -3.01 4.80
C SER A 214 15.21 -2.91 6.17
N GLY A 215 15.14 -3.99 6.93
CA GLY A 215 15.91 -4.16 8.16
C GLY A 215 15.05 -4.13 9.43
N MET A 216 15.26 -3.15 10.31
CA MET A 216 14.56 -3.12 11.59
C MET A 216 13.13 -2.61 11.48
N VAL A 217 12.22 -3.27 12.18
CA VAL A 217 10.84 -2.80 12.39
C VAL A 217 10.84 -1.78 13.51
N ARG A 218 10.52 -0.51 13.20
CA ARG A 218 10.45 0.60 14.16
C ARG A 218 9.07 1.25 14.23
N PHE A 219 8.08 0.75 13.52
CA PHE A 219 6.68 1.10 13.69
C PHE A 219 6.15 0.41 14.95
N LEU A 220 5.58 1.16 15.89
CA LEU A 220 5.11 0.68 17.22
C LEU A 220 6.16 -0.10 18.03
N ASN A 221 7.43 -0.05 17.66
CA ASN A 221 8.50 -0.83 18.27
C ASN A 221 9.75 0.02 18.49
N GLY A 222 10.44 -0.21 19.62
CA GLY A 222 11.63 0.54 19.99
C GLY A 222 11.34 1.98 20.45
N THR A 223 12.39 2.77 20.63
CA THR A 223 12.30 4.14 21.18
C THR A 223 11.52 5.11 20.29
N GLU A 224 11.55 4.91 18.96
CA GLU A 224 10.86 5.75 17.99
C GLU A 224 9.48 5.20 17.59
N GLY A 225 9.08 4.04 18.12
CA GLY A 225 7.92 3.31 17.67
C GLY A 225 6.63 4.08 17.74
N HIS A 226 6.39 4.80 18.84
CA HIS A 226 5.18 5.63 19.00
C HIS A 226 5.21 6.88 18.11
N SER A 227 6.34 7.56 17.99
CA SER A 227 6.47 8.73 17.10
C SER A 227 6.29 8.36 15.63
N ASN A 228 6.80 7.20 15.20
CA ASN A 228 6.57 6.68 13.85
C ASN A 228 5.10 6.31 13.63
N ALA A 229 4.43 5.74 14.61
CA ALA A 229 3.00 5.43 14.56
C ALA A 229 2.13 6.71 14.51
N ASP A 230 2.51 7.77 15.23
CA ASP A 230 1.84 9.07 15.18
C ASP A 230 2.04 9.75 13.82
N ARG A 231 3.24 9.71 13.24
CA ARG A 231 3.50 10.18 11.87
C ARG A 231 2.65 9.42 10.86
N THR A 232 2.61 8.09 10.98
CA THR A 232 1.76 7.22 10.14
C THR A 232 0.31 7.68 10.22
N MET A 233 -0.21 7.88 11.42
CA MET A 233 -1.58 8.34 11.65
C MET A 233 -1.86 9.69 10.99
N ASN A 234 -0.93 10.63 11.07
CA ASN A 234 -1.07 11.95 10.43
C ASN A 234 -1.13 11.85 8.90
N VAL A 235 -0.33 10.97 8.29
CA VAL A 235 -0.38 10.68 6.85
C VAL A 235 -1.72 10.06 6.48
N LEU A 236 -2.18 9.04 7.20
CA LEU A 236 -3.46 8.38 6.98
C LEU A 236 -4.64 9.36 7.04
N VAL A 237 -4.66 10.23 8.05
CA VAL A 237 -5.71 11.26 8.20
C VAL A 237 -5.73 12.20 6.99
N LYS A 238 -4.57 12.65 6.51
CA LYS A 238 -4.48 13.50 5.30
C LYS A 238 -5.02 12.78 4.07
N MET A 239 -4.60 11.53 3.85
CA MET A 239 -5.01 10.71 2.69
C MET A 239 -6.52 10.42 2.73
N ALA A 240 -7.02 9.89 3.83
CA ALA A 240 -8.42 9.51 3.98
C ALA A 240 -9.35 10.73 3.88
N SER A 241 -8.99 11.85 4.52
CA SER A 241 -9.73 13.10 4.39
C SER A 241 -9.80 13.59 2.94
N PHE A 242 -8.73 13.46 2.18
CA PHE A 242 -8.69 13.83 0.76
C PHE A 242 -9.63 12.96 -0.07
N PHE A 243 -9.52 11.62 0.03
CA PHE A 243 -10.30 10.69 -0.79
C PHE A 243 -11.76 10.53 -0.34
N SER A 244 -12.12 10.99 0.88
CA SER A 244 -13.51 11.02 1.33
C SER A 244 -14.34 12.17 0.76
N LYS A 245 -13.72 13.18 0.13
CA LYS A 245 -14.43 14.30 -0.45
C LYS A 245 -15.37 13.84 -1.56
N PRO A 246 -16.50 14.58 -1.78
CA PRO A 246 -17.53 14.19 -2.75
C PRO A 246 -16.99 13.87 -4.13
N GLU A 247 -15.97 14.59 -4.59
CA GLU A 247 -15.34 14.42 -5.90
C GLU A 247 -14.48 13.16 -6.03
N TRP A 248 -14.05 12.55 -4.92
CA TRP A 248 -13.16 11.38 -4.90
C TRP A 248 -13.82 10.10 -4.40
N LYS A 249 -14.83 10.21 -3.54
CA LYS A 249 -15.41 9.08 -2.80
C LYS A 249 -15.90 7.91 -3.66
N ASN A 250 -16.32 8.16 -4.89
CA ASN A 250 -16.79 7.11 -5.79
C ASN A 250 -15.63 6.46 -6.55
N ALA A 251 -14.58 7.24 -6.85
CA ALA A 251 -13.39 6.73 -7.53
C ALA A 251 -12.45 5.97 -6.60
N ALA A 252 -12.34 6.40 -5.32
CA ALA A 252 -11.48 5.76 -4.33
C ALA A 252 -12.27 5.38 -3.05
N PRO A 253 -13.23 4.43 -3.14
CA PRO A 253 -14.10 4.05 -2.04
C PRO A 253 -13.47 3.11 -1.01
N LEU A 254 -12.29 2.55 -1.29
CA LEU A 254 -11.56 1.62 -0.44
C LEU A 254 -10.26 2.26 0.07
N PHE A 255 -9.94 2.07 1.34
CA PHE A 255 -8.76 2.65 1.97
C PHE A 255 -8.04 1.63 2.86
N GLY A 256 -6.87 1.18 2.40
CA GLY A 256 -5.97 0.32 3.16
C GLY A 256 -5.20 1.12 4.20
N VAL A 257 -5.39 0.78 5.47
CA VAL A 257 -4.83 1.56 6.58
C VAL A 257 -3.33 1.35 6.71
N LEU A 258 -2.86 0.11 6.62
CA LEU A 258 -1.43 -0.20 6.64
C LEU A 258 -1.17 -1.59 6.07
N ASN A 259 -0.29 -1.66 5.07
CA ASN A 259 0.15 -2.92 4.48
C ASN A 259 1.01 -3.72 5.45
N GLU A 260 0.64 -4.99 5.67
CA GLU A 260 1.49 -6.03 6.27
C GLU A 260 2.29 -5.63 7.52
N PRO A 261 1.68 -5.10 8.59
CA PRO A 261 2.38 -4.97 9.85
C PRO A 261 2.72 -6.36 10.39
N ILE A 262 4.00 -6.60 10.70
CA ILE A 262 4.48 -7.92 11.10
C ILE A 262 4.17 -8.20 12.59
N ILE A 263 2.94 -8.63 12.89
CA ILE A 263 2.40 -8.70 14.26
C ILE A 263 3.17 -9.68 15.14
N PHE A 264 3.76 -10.72 14.59
CA PHE A 264 4.58 -11.65 15.40
C PHE A 264 5.91 -11.03 15.90
N LYS A 265 6.32 -9.85 15.38
CA LYS A 265 7.40 -9.00 15.94
C LYS A 265 6.86 -7.79 16.72
N LEU A 266 5.59 -7.46 16.50
CA LEU A 266 4.85 -6.44 17.20
C LEU A 266 3.86 -7.14 18.15
N ASP A 267 3.50 -6.57 19.26
CA ASP A 267 2.44 -7.14 20.09
C ASP A 267 1.06 -6.97 19.43
N LYS A 268 0.28 -8.07 19.35
CA LYS A 268 -1.07 -8.04 18.72
C LYS A 268 -1.98 -7.01 19.37
N ASN A 269 -1.98 -6.93 20.70
CA ASN A 269 -2.84 -6.00 21.41
C ASN A 269 -2.45 -4.54 21.12
N THR A 270 -1.16 -4.26 21.03
CA THR A 270 -0.64 -2.93 20.68
C THR A 270 -1.09 -2.52 19.27
N VAL A 271 -0.98 -3.42 18.29
CA VAL A 271 -1.43 -3.16 16.91
C VAL A 271 -2.95 -3.01 16.88
N GLU A 272 -3.71 -3.84 17.55
CA GLU A 272 -5.17 -3.77 17.62
C GLU A 272 -5.65 -2.46 18.24
N GLN A 273 -5.03 -2.00 19.32
CA GLN A 273 -5.34 -0.70 19.93
C GLN A 273 -5.02 0.46 18.96
N TRP A 274 -3.91 0.36 18.25
CA TRP A 274 -3.59 1.35 17.20
C TRP A 274 -4.60 1.33 16.06
N TYR A 275 -5.09 0.16 15.64
CA TYR A 275 -6.16 0.02 14.65
C TYR A 275 -7.46 0.68 15.11
N TYR A 276 -7.87 0.51 16.37
CA TYR A 276 -9.04 1.20 16.93
C TYR A 276 -8.88 2.71 16.95
N GLN A 277 -7.70 3.20 17.32
CA GLN A 277 -7.38 4.63 17.27
C GLN A 277 -7.40 5.15 15.82
N ALA A 278 -6.87 4.37 14.87
CA ALA A 278 -6.91 4.70 13.45
C ALA A 278 -8.36 4.82 12.97
N TYR A 279 -9.21 3.84 13.29
CA TYR A 279 -10.63 3.90 12.96
C TYR A 279 -11.27 5.20 13.43
N GLN A 280 -11.11 5.54 14.71
CA GLN A 280 -11.72 6.73 15.29
C GLN A 280 -11.20 8.02 14.65
N LYS A 281 -9.87 8.15 14.50
CA LYS A 281 -9.27 9.35 13.90
C LYS A 281 -9.66 9.51 12.43
N LEU A 282 -9.69 8.42 11.66
CA LEU A 282 -10.07 8.45 10.27
C LEU A 282 -11.56 8.77 10.11
N ARG A 283 -12.46 8.16 10.90
CA ARG A 283 -13.90 8.48 10.87
C ARG A 283 -14.20 9.92 11.25
N ASN A 284 -13.45 10.49 12.19
CA ASN A 284 -13.59 11.91 12.55
C ASN A 284 -13.09 12.87 11.46
N ALA A 285 -12.15 12.41 10.62
CA ALA A 285 -11.56 13.22 9.55
C ALA A 285 -12.24 13.04 8.19
N THR A 286 -13.10 12.02 8.04
CA THR A 286 -13.75 11.68 6.77
C THR A 286 -15.24 12.03 6.80
N TYR A 287 -15.82 12.21 5.61
CA TYR A 287 -17.27 12.31 5.50
C TYR A 287 -17.95 11.01 5.95
N PRO A 288 -19.14 11.08 6.56
CA PRO A 288 -19.85 9.89 7.00
C PRO A 288 -19.93 8.85 5.87
N GLU A 289 -19.70 7.60 6.25
CA GLU A 289 -19.84 6.43 5.36
C GLU A 289 -18.77 6.22 4.28
N THR A 290 -17.73 7.05 4.18
CA THR A 290 -16.63 6.84 3.24
C THR A 290 -15.26 7.08 3.88
N PRO A 291 -14.19 6.37 3.44
CA PRO A 291 -14.16 5.11 2.66
C PRO A 291 -14.43 3.86 3.52
N ILE A 292 -14.48 2.67 2.91
CA ILE A 292 -14.34 1.39 3.63
C ILE A 292 -12.90 1.30 4.11
N LEU A 293 -12.69 1.08 5.41
CA LEU A 293 -11.37 0.97 6.01
C LEU A 293 -10.93 -0.49 6.05
N ILE A 294 -9.75 -0.78 5.53
CA ILE A 294 -9.22 -2.12 5.35
C ILE A 294 -7.98 -2.29 6.21
N TYR A 295 -7.98 -3.33 7.06
CA TYR A 295 -6.94 -3.63 8.02
C TYR A 295 -6.33 -4.99 7.74
N HIS A 296 -5.02 -5.07 7.63
CA HIS A 296 -4.32 -6.31 7.37
C HIS A 296 -4.21 -7.18 8.64
N GLU A 297 -4.38 -8.51 8.51
CA GLU A 297 -4.40 -9.45 9.65
C GLU A 297 -3.02 -9.68 10.31
N GLY A 298 -1.93 -9.24 9.68
CA GLY A 298 -0.58 -9.22 10.24
C GLY A 298 0.10 -10.57 10.36
N PHE A 299 -0.25 -11.54 9.52
CA PHE A 299 0.32 -12.89 9.44
C PHE A 299 0.13 -13.74 10.71
N ILE A 300 -0.92 -13.49 11.48
CA ILE A 300 -1.26 -14.27 12.68
C ILE A 300 -2.50 -15.14 12.52
N GLY A 301 -3.16 -15.05 11.36
CA GLY A 301 -4.35 -15.79 11.00
C GLY A 301 -5.66 -15.04 11.27
N LEU A 302 -6.61 -15.20 10.35
CA LEU A 302 -7.91 -14.53 10.38
C LEU A 302 -8.73 -14.85 11.64
N ASP A 303 -8.56 -16.04 12.21
CA ASP A 303 -9.26 -16.50 13.43
C ASP A 303 -8.94 -15.61 14.66
N LYS A 304 -7.75 -15.02 14.72
CA LYS A 304 -7.31 -14.14 15.81
C LYS A 304 -8.05 -12.80 15.85
N TRP A 305 -8.78 -12.47 14.78
CA TRP A 305 -9.51 -11.22 14.64
C TRP A 305 -11.03 -11.38 14.79
N SER A 306 -11.53 -12.59 15.01
CA SER A 306 -12.98 -12.90 15.05
C SER A 306 -13.78 -12.03 16.03
N ASN A 307 -13.16 -11.58 17.12
CA ASN A 307 -13.81 -10.73 18.13
C ASN A 307 -13.41 -9.26 18.05
N SER A 308 -12.59 -8.88 17.03
CA SER A 308 -12.15 -7.51 16.82
C SER A 308 -13.20 -6.72 16.03
N PHE A 309 -13.23 -5.41 16.18
CA PHE A 309 -14.13 -4.51 15.47
C PHE A 309 -15.62 -4.92 15.55
N PRO A 310 -16.22 -5.02 16.76
CA PRO A 310 -17.65 -5.37 16.89
C PRO A 310 -18.53 -4.51 15.98
N LYS A 311 -19.37 -5.13 15.14
CA LYS A 311 -20.21 -4.48 14.12
C LYS A 311 -21.18 -3.44 14.68
N SER A 312 -21.53 -3.53 15.98
CA SER A 312 -22.34 -2.54 16.66
C SER A 312 -21.65 -1.17 16.81
N THR A 313 -20.32 -1.16 16.80
CA THR A 313 -19.49 0.04 17.01
C THR A 313 -18.70 0.45 15.77
N TYR A 314 -18.22 -0.54 15.02
CA TYR A 314 -17.31 -0.33 13.89
C TYR A 314 -18.02 -0.65 12.58
N GLN A 315 -18.26 0.38 11.78
CA GLN A 315 -18.96 0.25 10.50
C GLN A 315 -17.98 0.34 9.32
N LYS A 316 -18.28 -0.41 8.25
CA LYS A 316 -17.50 -0.39 7.01
C LYS A 316 -16.00 -0.69 7.24
N VAL A 317 -15.77 -1.76 7.96
CA VAL A 317 -14.44 -2.33 8.19
C VAL A 317 -14.33 -3.64 7.41
N CYS A 318 -13.20 -3.85 6.75
CA CYS A 318 -12.84 -5.07 6.06
C CYS A 318 -11.50 -5.58 6.57
N MET A 319 -11.38 -6.88 6.82
CA MET A 319 -10.10 -7.52 7.11
C MET A 319 -9.43 -7.93 5.81
N ASP A 320 -8.14 -7.70 5.72
CA ASP A 320 -7.30 -8.08 4.58
C ASP A 320 -6.36 -9.22 4.96
N VAL A 321 -6.20 -10.18 4.07
CA VAL A 321 -5.22 -11.27 4.19
C VAL A 321 -4.48 -11.43 2.87
N HIS A 322 -3.19 -11.73 2.93
CA HIS A 322 -2.35 -12.00 1.76
C HIS A 322 -2.04 -13.49 1.67
N ASN A 323 -2.52 -14.14 0.62
CA ASN A 323 -2.44 -15.59 0.46
C ASN A 323 -1.42 -16.00 -0.60
N TYR A 324 -0.28 -16.51 -0.14
CA TYR A 324 0.79 -17.01 -1.00
C TYR A 324 1.22 -18.42 -0.58
N MET A 325 1.45 -19.30 -1.57
CA MET A 325 1.93 -20.67 -1.32
C MET A 325 3.42 -20.75 -0.98
N ILE A 326 4.17 -19.72 -1.29
CA ILE A 326 5.63 -19.81 -1.46
C ILE A 326 6.44 -19.35 -0.24
N PHE A 327 5.82 -18.65 0.69
CA PHE A 327 6.49 -18.16 1.89
C PHE A 327 6.36 -19.11 3.10
N ASP A 328 5.47 -20.11 3.03
CA ASP A 328 5.33 -21.17 4.02
C ASP A 328 6.07 -22.43 3.55
N VAL A 329 6.87 -23.01 4.45
CA VAL A 329 7.76 -24.17 4.14
C VAL A 329 6.98 -25.44 3.76
N ASN A 330 5.74 -25.59 4.23
CA ASN A 330 4.89 -26.73 3.89
C ASN A 330 4.15 -26.50 2.58
N LEU A 331 3.64 -25.28 2.38
CA LEU A 331 2.86 -24.94 1.19
C LEU A 331 3.74 -24.89 -0.08
N VAL A 332 4.97 -24.37 0.01
CA VAL A 332 5.90 -24.35 -1.13
C VAL A 332 6.24 -25.76 -1.58
N ALA A 333 6.37 -26.70 -0.64
CA ALA A 333 6.73 -28.10 -0.90
C ALA A 333 5.56 -28.96 -1.45
N MET A 334 4.34 -28.45 -1.47
CA MET A 334 3.18 -29.22 -1.96
C MET A 334 3.26 -29.48 -3.47
N PRO A 335 2.89 -30.70 -3.95
CA PRO A 335 2.62 -30.96 -5.37
C PRO A 335 1.49 -30.09 -5.90
N GLN A 336 1.45 -29.90 -7.22
CA GLN A 336 0.46 -29.03 -7.89
C GLN A 336 -1.00 -29.39 -7.53
N GLU A 337 -1.38 -30.67 -7.58
CA GLU A 337 -2.75 -31.12 -7.26
C GLU A 337 -3.12 -30.81 -5.80
N GLN A 338 -2.19 -30.94 -4.86
CA GLN A 338 -2.45 -30.59 -3.46
C GLN A 338 -2.60 -29.08 -3.27
N LYS A 339 -1.87 -28.24 -4.05
CA LYS A 339 -2.07 -26.79 -4.05
C LYS A 339 -3.48 -26.41 -4.53
N LEU A 340 -3.97 -27.06 -5.59
CA LEU A 340 -5.33 -26.86 -6.09
C LEU A 340 -6.39 -27.24 -5.04
N ASP A 341 -6.23 -28.39 -4.40
CA ASP A 341 -7.14 -28.85 -3.34
C ASP A 341 -7.10 -27.92 -2.11
N PHE A 342 -5.93 -27.47 -1.70
CA PHE A 342 -5.73 -26.55 -0.58
C PHE A 342 -6.47 -25.22 -0.80
N VAL A 343 -6.40 -24.65 -2.00
CA VAL A 343 -7.11 -23.43 -2.36
C VAL A 343 -8.61 -23.58 -2.23
N CYS A 344 -9.17 -24.64 -2.82
CA CYS A 344 -10.61 -24.85 -2.86
C CYS A 344 -11.22 -25.27 -1.51
N ASN A 345 -10.43 -25.86 -0.63
CA ASN A 345 -10.94 -26.37 0.66
C ASN A 345 -10.47 -25.54 1.84
N THR A 346 -9.18 -25.21 1.96
CA THR A 346 -8.62 -24.51 3.12
C THR A 346 -8.82 -23.02 3.00
N TRP A 347 -8.25 -22.37 1.99
CA TRP A 347 -8.36 -20.92 1.84
C TRP A 347 -9.81 -20.45 1.64
N LYS A 348 -10.60 -21.17 0.85
CA LYS A 348 -12.05 -20.88 0.70
C LYS A 348 -12.78 -20.93 2.03
N LYS A 349 -12.49 -21.93 2.85
CA LYS A 349 -13.06 -22.07 4.19
C LYS A 349 -12.61 -20.94 5.12
N ASP A 350 -11.33 -20.64 5.17
CA ASP A 350 -10.77 -19.63 6.07
C ASP A 350 -11.38 -18.26 5.81
N VAL A 351 -11.45 -17.86 4.53
CA VAL A 351 -12.07 -16.59 4.12
C VAL A 351 -13.56 -16.56 4.42
N SER A 352 -14.28 -17.66 4.15
CA SER A 352 -15.72 -17.78 4.42
C SER A 352 -16.04 -17.73 5.92
N VAL A 353 -15.25 -18.42 6.75
CA VAL A 353 -15.41 -18.41 8.21
C VAL A 353 -15.10 -17.02 8.77
N SER A 354 -14.06 -16.37 8.29
CA SER A 354 -13.76 -14.99 8.67
C SER A 354 -14.90 -14.03 8.30
N ASN A 355 -15.47 -14.17 7.10
CA ASN A 355 -16.62 -13.37 6.68
C ASN A 355 -17.84 -13.53 7.59
N GLN A 356 -18.04 -14.73 8.14
CA GLN A 356 -19.14 -15.01 9.10
C GLN A 356 -18.84 -14.41 10.49
N ASN A 357 -17.65 -14.62 11.01
CA ASN A 357 -17.27 -14.29 12.39
C ASN A 357 -16.86 -12.84 12.56
N PHE A 358 -15.95 -12.35 11.71
CA PHE A 358 -15.49 -10.97 11.71
C PHE A 358 -16.41 -10.06 10.91
N GLY A 359 -16.65 -10.41 9.66
CA GLY A 359 -17.35 -9.60 8.67
C GLY A 359 -16.61 -9.58 7.36
N TRP A 360 -16.73 -8.50 6.60
CA TRP A 360 -16.07 -8.39 5.32
C TRP A 360 -14.59 -8.77 5.42
N THR A 361 -14.21 -9.74 4.60
CA THR A 361 -12.83 -10.24 4.53
C THR A 361 -12.44 -10.32 3.07
N MET A 362 -11.29 -9.74 2.71
CA MET A 362 -10.76 -9.75 1.35
C MET A 362 -9.40 -10.42 1.31
N VAL A 363 -9.00 -10.82 0.11
CA VAL A 363 -7.61 -11.21 -0.18
C VAL A 363 -6.97 -10.09 -0.99
N GLY A 364 -6.24 -9.20 -0.30
CA GLY A 364 -5.62 -8.02 -0.90
C GLY A 364 -4.43 -8.33 -1.79
N GLU A 365 -3.82 -9.51 -1.58
CA GLU A 365 -2.73 -9.98 -2.43
C GLU A 365 -2.75 -11.50 -2.58
N PHE A 366 -2.57 -11.97 -3.82
CA PHE A 366 -2.26 -13.36 -4.19
C PHE A 366 -1.62 -13.39 -5.58
N SER A 367 -0.98 -14.50 -5.93
CA SER A 367 -0.38 -14.71 -7.25
C SER A 367 -0.54 -16.16 -7.72
N VAL A 368 -0.03 -16.47 -8.91
CA VAL A 368 0.06 -17.87 -9.36
C VAL A 368 1.46 -18.47 -9.15
N ALA A 369 2.28 -17.85 -8.30
CA ALA A 369 3.60 -18.37 -7.96
C ALA A 369 3.48 -19.65 -7.13
N THR A 370 4.23 -20.68 -7.55
CA THR A 370 4.30 -21.99 -6.89
C THR A 370 5.66 -22.26 -6.26
N ASN A 371 6.60 -21.38 -6.50
CA ASN A 371 7.97 -21.34 -6.01
C ASN A 371 8.39 -19.88 -5.72
N ASP A 372 9.45 -19.69 -4.97
CA ASP A 372 10.02 -18.38 -4.64
C ASP A 372 11.33 -18.09 -5.38
N CYS A 373 11.43 -18.59 -6.62
CA CYS A 373 12.60 -18.43 -7.49
C CYS A 373 12.70 -17.05 -8.14
N ALA A 374 11.60 -16.28 -8.19
CA ALA A 374 11.58 -14.97 -8.83
C ALA A 374 12.75 -14.10 -8.34
N LYS A 375 13.48 -13.52 -9.30
CA LYS A 375 14.68 -12.72 -9.02
C LYS A 375 14.37 -11.64 -7.97
N TRP A 376 15.12 -11.67 -6.85
CA TRP A 376 15.01 -10.71 -5.74
C TRP A 376 13.68 -10.68 -4.98
N LEU A 377 12.83 -11.65 -5.17
CA LEU A 377 11.57 -11.77 -4.45
C LEU A 377 11.79 -11.77 -2.92
N ASN A 378 12.73 -12.56 -2.45
CA ASN A 378 13.08 -12.65 -1.04
C ASN A 378 14.00 -11.50 -0.56
N GLY A 379 14.42 -10.61 -1.48
CA GLY A 379 15.37 -9.52 -1.25
C GLY A 379 16.65 -9.68 -2.06
N ILE A 380 17.32 -8.56 -2.37
CA ILE A 380 18.58 -8.58 -3.12
C ILE A 380 19.64 -9.32 -2.32
N GLY A 381 20.30 -10.30 -2.95
CA GLY A 381 21.33 -11.14 -2.32
C GLY A 381 20.80 -12.32 -1.53
N LEU A 382 19.47 -12.49 -1.42
CA LEU A 382 18.86 -13.67 -0.81
C LEU A 382 18.43 -14.67 -1.88
N GLY A 383 18.57 -15.95 -1.55
CA GLY A 383 18.17 -17.06 -2.42
C GLY A 383 16.70 -17.44 -2.26
N SER A 384 16.40 -18.69 -2.57
CA SER A 384 15.05 -19.26 -2.62
C SER A 384 14.95 -20.48 -1.69
N ARG A 385 13.77 -20.65 -1.07
CA ARG A 385 13.41 -21.84 -0.29
C ARG A 385 13.28 -23.05 -1.22
N TRP A 386 12.81 -22.79 -2.43
CA TRP A 386 12.59 -23.82 -3.44
C TRP A 386 13.84 -24.64 -3.74
N ASP A 387 14.99 -23.99 -3.97
CA ASP A 387 16.26 -24.65 -4.28
C ASP A 387 17.20 -24.80 -3.07
N GLY A 388 16.76 -24.33 -1.89
CA GLY A 388 17.55 -24.44 -0.64
C GLY A 388 18.70 -23.45 -0.55
N SER A 389 18.63 -22.33 -1.25
CA SER A 389 19.62 -21.23 -1.17
C SER A 389 19.20 -20.09 -0.25
N PHE A 390 17.95 -20.07 0.25
CA PHE A 390 17.48 -19.10 1.23
C PHE A 390 18.11 -19.37 2.61
N PRO A 391 18.50 -18.34 3.40
CA PRO A 391 19.27 -18.52 4.64
C PRO A 391 18.72 -19.58 5.61
N ASP A 392 17.40 -19.63 5.79
CA ASP A 392 16.77 -20.59 6.72
C ASP A 392 16.64 -22.01 6.16
N THR A 393 16.97 -22.23 4.88
CA THR A 393 16.83 -23.51 4.18
C THR A 393 18.11 -23.96 3.47
N ILE A 394 19.25 -23.36 3.79
CA ILE A 394 20.53 -23.69 3.13
C ILE A 394 20.78 -25.20 3.15
N GLY A 395 20.96 -25.78 1.95
CA GLY A 395 21.20 -27.21 1.77
C GLY A 395 19.98 -28.11 1.99
N ASN A 396 18.79 -27.52 2.23
CA ASN A 396 17.55 -28.26 2.37
C ASN A 396 16.45 -27.67 1.45
N PRO A 397 16.47 -27.98 0.16
CA PRO A 397 15.49 -27.48 -0.81
C PRO A 397 14.07 -27.98 -0.49
N LEU A 398 13.08 -27.10 -0.79
CA LEU A 398 11.67 -27.35 -0.45
C LEU A 398 10.78 -27.58 -1.68
N CYS A 399 11.31 -27.91 -2.85
CA CYS A 399 10.48 -28.26 -4.00
C CYS A 399 9.82 -29.65 -3.85
N PRO A 400 8.68 -29.92 -4.53
CA PRO A 400 8.01 -31.23 -4.45
C PRO A 400 8.83 -32.40 -5.01
N THR A 401 9.83 -32.13 -5.84
CA THR A 401 10.62 -33.12 -6.57
C THR A 401 12.00 -33.39 -5.95
N LYS A 402 12.16 -33.18 -4.65
CA LYS A 402 13.43 -33.42 -3.94
C LYS A 402 14.12 -34.72 -4.38
N PRO A 403 15.46 -34.75 -4.53
CA PRO A 403 16.40 -33.65 -4.27
C PRO A 403 16.65 -32.72 -5.47
N ASN A 404 15.97 -32.91 -6.59
CA ASN A 404 16.22 -32.22 -7.86
C ASN A 404 15.49 -30.88 -7.93
N CYS A 405 15.80 -29.97 -7.02
CA CYS A 405 15.24 -28.63 -6.98
C CYS A 405 16.18 -27.63 -7.63
N THR A 406 15.68 -26.85 -8.56
CA THR A 406 16.44 -25.75 -9.19
C THR A 406 15.52 -24.58 -9.49
N CYS A 407 16.07 -23.37 -9.43
CA CYS A 407 15.42 -22.17 -9.93
C CYS A 407 15.79 -21.86 -11.40
N GLU A 408 16.70 -22.63 -12.00
CA GLU A 408 17.12 -22.41 -13.38
C GLU A 408 15.95 -22.61 -14.35
N GLY A 409 15.62 -21.57 -15.12
CA GLY A 409 14.59 -21.60 -16.16
C GLY A 409 13.14 -21.63 -15.66
N VAL A 410 12.90 -21.57 -14.34
CA VAL A 410 11.56 -21.63 -13.76
C VAL A 410 10.70 -20.40 -14.14
N ASP A 411 11.32 -19.25 -14.34
CA ASP A 411 10.67 -18.01 -14.75
C ASP A 411 10.80 -17.71 -16.26
N ASP A 412 11.30 -18.68 -17.06
CA ASP A 412 11.32 -18.55 -18.51
C ASP A 412 9.97 -18.97 -19.10
N TRP A 413 9.01 -18.04 -19.11
CA TRP A 413 7.65 -18.28 -19.58
C TRP A 413 7.56 -18.73 -21.04
N THR A 414 8.60 -18.49 -21.85
CA THR A 414 8.65 -18.95 -23.25
C THR A 414 8.75 -20.47 -23.35
N LYS A 415 9.18 -21.11 -22.27
CA LYS A 415 9.31 -22.58 -22.12
C LYS A 415 8.18 -23.23 -21.34
N PHE A 416 7.17 -22.48 -20.90
CA PHE A 416 6.02 -23.05 -20.20
C PHE A 416 5.24 -24.00 -21.09
N THR A 417 5.14 -25.28 -20.67
CA THR A 417 4.38 -26.28 -21.42
C THR A 417 2.88 -26.00 -21.37
N PRO A 418 2.09 -26.51 -22.32
CA PRO A 418 0.63 -26.41 -22.28
C PRO A 418 0.03 -26.93 -20.98
N GLU A 419 0.58 -28.03 -20.42
CA GLU A 419 0.14 -28.61 -19.15
C GLU A 419 0.38 -27.68 -17.99
N TYR A 420 1.57 -27.03 -17.95
CA TYR A 420 1.89 -26.07 -16.91
C TYR A 420 1.03 -24.80 -17.01
N LYS A 421 0.81 -24.27 -18.21
CA LYS A 421 -0.12 -23.15 -18.43
C LYS A 421 -1.55 -23.52 -18.00
N SER A 422 -2.00 -24.74 -18.27
CA SER A 422 -3.31 -25.26 -17.82
C SER A 422 -3.39 -25.34 -16.29
N PHE A 423 -2.31 -25.77 -15.64
CA PHE A 423 -2.23 -25.78 -14.18
C PHE A 423 -2.29 -24.35 -13.62
N LEU A 424 -1.52 -23.40 -14.14
CA LEU A 424 -1.56 -22.00 -13.71
C LEU A 424 -2.96 -21.41 -13.89
N ALA A 425 -3.64 -21.72 -15.00
CA ALA A 425 -5.02 -21.28 -15.23
C ALA A 425 -6.00 -21.82 -14.20
N LYS A 426 -5.91 -23.11 -13.84
CA LYS A 426 -6.70 -23.69 -12.74
C LYS A 426 -6.37 -23.02 -11.42
N PHE A 427 -5.09 -22.90 -11.10
CA PHE A 427 -4.62 -22.38 -9.83
C PHE A 427 -5.07 -20.92 -9.61
N GLY A 428 -4.95 -20.07 -10.65
CA GLY A 428 -5.42 -18.67 -10.59
C GLY A 428 -6.94 -18.57 -10.44
N GLN A 429 -7.72 -19.31 -11.27
CA GLN A 429 -9.19 -19.21 -11.24
C GLN A 429 -9.80 -19.87 -10.00
N TYR A 430 -9.22 -20.92 -9.45
CA TYR A 430 -9.63 -21.50 -8.16
C TYR A 430 -9.41 -20.53 -7.00
N GLN A 431 -8.29 -19.81 -6.98
CA GLN A 431 -8.05 -18.75 -6.00
C GLN A 431 -9.11 -17.66 -6.11
N MET A 432 -9.35 -17.14 -7.32
CA MET A 432 -10.37 -16.10 -7.57
C MET A 432 -11.75 -16.56 -7.08
N GLU A 433 -12.18 -17.80 -7.40
CA GLU A 433 -13.47 -18.33 -6.92
C GLU A 433 -13.51 -18.47 -5.40
N SER A 434 -12.43 -18.98 -4.81
CA SER A 434 -12.37 -19.20 -3.37
C SER A 434 -12.45 -17.87 -2.60
N PHE A 435 -11.82 -16.81 -3.10
CA PHE A 435 -11.79 -15.50 -2.47
C PHE A 435 -13.06 -14.68 -2.71
N GLU A 436 -13.84 -15.01 -3.75
CA GLU A 436 -15.18 -14.45 -3.98
C GLU A 436 -16.25 -15.00 -3.02
N SER A 437 -15.91 -15.97 -2.17
CA SER A 437 -16.76 -16.42 -1.07
C SER A 437 -16.94 -15.37 0.04
N SER A 438 -16.23 -14.24 -0.05
CA SER A 438 -16.33 -13.08 0.84
C SER A 438 -16.29 -11.79 0.04
N PHE A 439 -15.45 -10.79 0.43
CA PHE A 439 -15.46 -9.45 -0.15
C PHE A 439 -14.83 -9.38 -1.55
N GLY A 440 -13.93 -10.33 -1.88
CA GLY A 440 -13.23 -10.38 -3.16
C GLY A 440 -11.71 -10.35 -3.02
N TRP A 441 -11.02 -9.96 -4.10
CA TRP A 441 -9.58 -10.15 -4.22
C TRP A 441 -8.88 -9.08 -5.07
N PHE A 442 -7.54 -8.97 -4.87
CA PHE A 442 -6.60 -8.26 -5.73
C PHE A 442 -5.41 -9.17 -6.05
N PHE A 443 -5.08 -9.35 -7.32
CA PHE A 443 -3.92 -10.11 -7.76
C PHE A 443 -2.65 -9.26 -7.63
N TRP A 444 -1.57 -9.82 -7.13
CA TRP A 444 -0.26 -9.17 -7.08
C TRP A 444 0.63 -9.70 -8.22
N THR A 445 0.86 -8.96 -9.31
CA THR A 445 0.53 -7.57 -9.61
C THR A 445 0.06 -7.46 -11.05
N TRP A 446 -0.35 -6.28 -11.53
CA TRP A 446 -0.77 -6.13 -12.94
C TRP A 446 0.32 -6.54 -13.92
N LYS A 447 1.58 -6.07 -13.70
CA LYS A 447 2.73 -6.41 -14.53
C LYS A 447 4.05 -6.31 -13.76
N THR A 448 5.05 -7.01 -14.26
CA THR A 448 6.45 -6.86 -13.89
C THR A 448 7.24 -6.25 -15.05
N GLU A 449 8.40 -5.66 -14.77
CA GLU A 449 9.24 -5.05 -15.82
C GLU A 449 9.70 -6.11 -16.82
N ASN A 450 9.39 -5.89 -18.11
CA ASN A 450 9.70 -6.83 -19.18
C ASN A 450 9.25 -8.29 -18.92
N HIS A 451 8.19 -8.47 -18.12
CA HIS A 451 7.66 -9.78 -17.74
C HIS A 451 8.67 -10.69 -17.03
N VAL A 452 9.62 -10.10 -16.30
CA VAL A 452 10.74 -10.82 -15.67
C VAL A 452 10.29 -11.88 -14.66
N ASN A 453 9.13 -11.68 -14.03
CA ASN A 453 8.55 -12.59 -13.04
C ASN A 453 7.14 -13.02 -13.45
N PRO A 454 7.00 -14.01 -14.35
CA PRO A 454 5.75 -14.35 -15.05
C PRO A 454 4.61 -14.80 -14.14
N HIS A 455 4.90 -15.42 -13.01
CA HIS A 455 3.90 -15.89 -12.05
C HIS A 455 3.23 -14.74 -11.24
N TRP A 456 3.82 -13.54 -11.32
CA TRP A 456 3.40 -12.31 -10.66
C TRP A 456 2.82 -11.28 -11.64
N ASP A 457 2.69 -11.64 -12.91
CA ASP A 457 2.35 -10.75 -14.01
C ASP A 457 0.99 -11.13 -14.60
N TYR A 458 -0.07 -10.43 -14.16
CA TYR A 458 -1.43 -10.67 -14.61
C TYR A 458 -1.58 -10.42 -16.11
N LYS A 459 -0.96 -9.33 -16.61
CA LYS A 459 -1.01 -8.93 -18.02
C LYS A 459 -0.39 -10.00 -18.91
N LEU A 460 0.81 -10.50 -18.57
CA LEU A 460 1.42 -11.61 -19.29
C LEU A 460 0.51 -12.85 -19.26
N GLY A 461 -0.09 -13.11 -18.10
CA GLY A 461 -1.02 -14.24 -17.96
C GLY A 461 -2.23 -14.15 -18.90
N LEU A 462 -2.75 -12.94 -19.14
CA LEU A 462 -3.80 -12.70 -20.16
C LEU A 462 -3.28 -13.00 -21.57
N GLU A 463 -2.12 -12.47 -21.91
CA GLU A 463 -1.50 -12.62 -23.23
C GLU A 463 -1.16 -14.10 -23.56
N GLN A 464 -0.72 -14.84 -22.55
CA GLN A 464 -0.27 -16.23 -22.67
C GLN A 464 -1.35 -17.27 -22.33
N GLY A 465 -2.52 -16.84 -21.85
CA GLY A 465 -3.71 -17.67 -21.69
C GLY A 465 -3.82 -18.43 -20.36
N TRP A 466 -3.03 -18.11 -19.32
CA TRP A 466 -3.22 -18.70 -18.00
C TRP A 466 -3.98 -17.76 -17.03
N MET A 467 -4.25 -16.52 -17.42
CA MET A 467 -5.23 -15.70 -16.72
C MET A 467 -6.52 -15.58 -17.54
N PRO A 468 -7.70 -15.48 -16.91
CA PRO A 468 -8.98 -15.41 -17.63
C PRO A 468 -9.10 -14.08 -18.38
N LYS A 469 -9.55 -14.11 -19.63
CA LYS A 469 -9.78 -12.90 -20.46
C LYS A 469 -10.79 -11.94 -19.85
N ASP A 470 -11.69 -12.45 -19.03
CA ASP A 470 -12.68 -11.69 -18.27
C ASP A 470 -12.75 -12.27 -16.84
N ALA A 471 -12.25 -11.51 -15.87
CA ALA A 471 -12.18 -11.88 -14.47
C ALA A 471 -13.54 -12.26 -13.87
N GLY A 472 -14.63 -11.71 -14.39
CA GLY A 472 -15.99 -11.98 -13.92
C GLY A 472 -16.73 -13.06 -14.72
N ASN A 473 -16.13 -13.61 -15.77
CA ASN A 473 -16.72 -14.68 -16.60
C ASN A 473 -15.71 -15.82 -16.79
N ARG A 474 -15.37 -16.48 -15.70
CA ARG A 474 -14.40 -17.59 -15.67
C ARG A 474 -15.09 -18.91 -16.01
N GLN A 475 -14.37 -19.81 -16.67
CA GLN A 475 -14.86 -21.12 -17.08
C GLN A 475 -14.34 -22.26 -16.19
N ILE A 476 -13.28 -22.00 -15.41
CA ILE A 476 -12.64 -22.99 -14.55
C ILE A 476 -13.07 -22.71 -13.10
N THR A 477 -13.67 -23.72 -12.47
CA THR A 477 -14.21 -23.64 -11.09
C THR A 477 -13.64 -24.76 -10.23
N CYS A 478 -13.64 -24.55 -8.92
CA CYS A 478 -13.31 -25.59 -7.95
C CYS A 478 -14.20 -26.82 -8.14
N PRO A 479 -13.66 -28.06 -8.02
CA PRO A 479 -14.47 -29.26 -8.07
C PRO A 479 -15.61 -29.22 -7.03
N THR A 480 -16.81 -29.55 -7.46
CA THR A 480 -17.93 -29.81 -6.53
C THR A 480 -17.68 -31.16 -5.84
N LYS A 481 -17.64 -31.15 -4.50
CA LYS A 481 -17.60 -32.39 -3.71
C LYS A 481 -18.96 -33.06 -3.67
#